data_d93e71f7f9cfcd903c4836071be4fadd
#
_entry.id   d93e71f7f9cfcd903c4836071be4fadd
#
_cell.length_a   1.000
_cell.length_b   1.000
_cell.length_c   1.000
_cell.angle_alpha   90.00
_cell.angle_beta   90.00
_cell.angle_gamma   90.00
#
_symmetry.space_group_name_H-M   'P 1'
#
loop_
_entity.id
_entity.type
_entity.pdbx_description
1 polymer ?
#
loop_
_entity_poly.entity_id
_entity_poly.type
_entity_poly.pdbx_seq_one_letter_code
_entity_poly.pdbx_strand_id
1 'polypeptide(L)'
;MQTDATLDVNLTRALNESKRLADQTTPASDRWDVIVVGSGAAGGMASFQLAMAGVKVLMLDAGRMIDERTEYRTMEWPYASMRRHRLPPGERPIAVAEYNFVDRPYGANRLYEKSQKVLSYAGNSFTRNWVVDERQHPTTGTPYAWVRARVLGGKTNFWGRGALRYGPLQFNAASRDGFDVDWPISYDDVKPYYDKVDVLLGCAGTKEGLLQVPDGVFQRSSKLNCVEVAFKRAIAKMGRHYIPGRAGVTTEGVLNTKYRARCAGRGRCGRGCNIGAAFHSPTALVYPARDSGNLTIRPYSIVSEVLVGKESNRAIGVRVIDANTREVMDFKAPIVVLGAGTLDTTRILLNSKSAAHPNGLGNSSGLLGCHLSEHIMGIRGSGYMPVRIGTETTLDDGRPVSPYIPRFRNITDKHPDFIRGYHFQGGGGCGEYPGMAHEIPGYGKAFKSNVRKYYPAIISFGGFGEVLPRKENRVMLDPDVRDAWGIPVLRFDYRFGDNELKMAKDMADSIEEMLHEAHAEDIKIEREPLPPGWSIHEIGTARMGDDPKTSVTDKFCRLHDVKNVYIADAAPFVSGARRTPPGRSSRWRGGRPIS
;
A
#
# COMPACT_ATOMS: atom_id res chain seq x y z
N MET A 1 10.80 -36.00 7.56
CA MET A 1 11.74 -34.89 7.47
C MET A 1 12.20 -34.81 6.03
N GLN A 2 11.55 -34.02 5.19
CA GLN A 2 12.12 -33.66 3.89
C GLN A 2 13.17 -32.57 4.15
N THR A 3 14.38 -32.86 3.76
CA THR A 3 15.58 -32.08 4.01
C THR A 3 15.55 -30.75 3.26
N ASP A 4 16.22 -29.73 3.79
CA ASP A 4 16.36 -28.37 3.25
C ASP A 4 16.81 -28.32 1.78
N ALA A 5 17.46 -29.37 1.26
CA ALA A 5 17.84 -29.49 -0.14
C ALA A 5 16.64 -29.50 -1.13
N THR A 6 15.49 -30.07 -0.72
CA THR A 6 14.25 -30.05 -1.53
C THR A 6 13.60 -28.65 -1.58
N LEU A 7 13.82 -27.85 -0.54
CA LEU A 7 13.35 -26.46 -0.46
C LEU A 7 14.13 -25.54 -1.41
N ASP A 8 15.44 -25.73 -1.47
CA ASP A 8 16.35 -24.94 -2.34
C ASP A 8 16.14 -25.29 -3.81
N VAL A 9 15.92 -26.56 -4.12
CA VAL A 9 15.57 -27.03 -5.47
C VAL A 9 14.22 -26.47 -5.93
N ASN A 10 13.22 -26.41 -5.05
CA ASN A 10 11.91 -25.86 -5.37
C ASN A 10 11.95 -24.33 -5.54
N LEU A 11 12.74 -23.63 -4.73
CA LEU A 11 12.96 -22.19 -4.88
C LEU A 11 13.71 -21.88 -6.17
N THR A 12 14.77 -22.63 -6.48
CA THR A 12 15.55 -22.52 -7.71
C THR A 12 14.70 -22.85 -8.94
N ARG A 13 13.82 -23.85 -8.85
CA ARG A 13 12.87 -24.20 -9.92
C ARG A 13 11.83 -23.10 -10.12
N ALA A 14 11.25 -22.56 -9.04
CA ALA A 14 10.32 -21.43 -9.10
C ALA A 14 10.98 -20.16 -9.65
N LEU A 15 12.23 -19.89 -9.27
CA LEU A 15 13.03 -18.80 -9.83
C LEU A 15 13.32 -19.02 -11.31
N ASN A 16 13.57 -20.25 -11.74
CA ASN A 16 13.80 -20.58 -13.15
C ASN A 16 12.50 -20.58 -13.97
N GLU A 17 11.37 -20.98 -13.40
CA GLU A 17 10.04 -20.84 -14.03
C GLU A 17 9.60 -19.38 -14.07
N SER A 18 9.89 -18.58 -13.05
CA SER A 18 9.62 -17.14 -13.08
C SER A 18 10.48 -16.42 -14.12
N LYS A 19 11.70 -16.89 -14.37
CA LYS A 19 12.54 -16.41 -15.47
C LYS A 19 11.96 -16.73 -16.86
N ARG A 20 11.21 -17.84 -17.00
CA ARG A 20 10.48 -18.18 -18.23
C ARG A 20 9.21 -17.35 -18.42
N LEU A 21 8.63 -16.84 -17.34
CA LEU A 21 7.40 -16.04 -17.36
C LEU A 21 7.66 -14.57 -17.65
N ALA A 22 8.90 -14.14 -17.51
CA ALA A 22 9.34 -12.78 -17.77
C ALA A 22 10.34 -12.80 -18.91
N ASP A 23 10.12 -11.99 -19.89
CA ASP A 23 11.08 -11.83 -20.99
C ASP A 23 12.20 -10.89 -20.57
N GLN A 24 13.18 -11.44 -19.82
CA GLN A 24 14.37 -10.69 -19.41
C GLN A 24 15.30 -10.37 -20.59
N THR A 25 15.09 -11.02 -21.73
CA THR A 25 15.91 -10.83 -22.93
C THR A 25 15.23 -9.92 -23.94
N THR A 26 14.09 -9.30 -23.59
CA THR A 26 13.36 -8.40 -24.47
C THR A 26 14.29 -7.31 -25.02
N PRO A 27 14.55 -7.29 -26.33
CA PRO A 27 15.45 -6.32 -26.93
C PRO A 27 14.90 -4.91 -26.83
N ALA A 28 15.77 -3.93 -26.60
CA ALA A 28 15.39 -2.52 -26.59
C ALA A 28 14.92 -2.03 -27.99
N SER A 29 15.18 -2.82 -29.03
CA SER A 29 14.77 -2.55 -30.42
C SER A 29 13.31 -2.84 -30.72
N ASP A 30 12.60 -3.63 -29.88
CA ASP A 30 11.20 -3.92 -30.08
C ASP A 30 10.34 -2.66 -29.97
N ARG A 31 9.20 -2.67 -30.65
CA ARG A 31 8.28 -1.54 -30.66
C ARG A 31 7.03 -1.82 -29.84
N TRP A 32 6.74 -0.93 -28.92
CA TRP A 32 5.54 -0.91 -28.11
C TRP A 32 4.77 0.38 -28.33
N ASP A 33 3.46 0.32 -28.14
CA ASP A 33 2.59 1.49 -28.18
C ASP A 33 2.70 2.29 -26.86
N VAL A 34 2.91 1.57 -25.74
CA VAL A 34 2.97 2.14 -24.40
C VAL A 34 4.01 1.43 -23.54
N ILE A 35 4.82 2.21 -22.83
CA ILE A 35 5.62 1.71 -21.70
C ILE A 35 4.88 2.03 -20.40
N VAL A 36 4.70 1.01 -19.55
CA VAL A 36 4.17 1.15 -18.19
C VAL A 36 5.28 0.83 -17.19
N VAL A 37 5.59 1.77 -16.30
CA VAL A 37 6.62 1.63 -15.28
C VAL A 37 5.97 1.22 -13.95
N GLY A 38 6.35 0.06 -13.44
CA GLY A 38 5.82 -0.54 -12.22
C GLY A 38 4.63 -1.48 -12.47
N SER A 39 4.57 -2.56 -11.72
CA SER A 39 3.56 -3.62 -11.81
C SER A 39 2.59 -3.65 -10.61
N GLY A 40 2.66 -2.67 -9.72
CA GLY A 40 1.79 -2.54 -8.55
C GLY A 40 0.32 -2.34 -8.93
N ALA A 41 -0.51 -1.88 -7.99
CA ALA A 41 -1.94 -1.67 -8.23
C ALA A 41 -2.20 -0.76 -9.45
N ALA A 42 -1.46 0.33 -9.56
CA ALA A 42 -1.64 1.34 -10.60
C ALA A 42 -1.11 0.87 -11.97
N GLY A 43 0.17 0.51 -12.04
CA GLY A 43 0.77 0.06 -13.30
C GLY A 43 0.18 -1.26 -13.79
N GLY A 44 -0.14 -2.19 -12.88
CA GLY A 44 -0.87 -3.42 -13.21
C GLY A 44 -2.24 -3.15 -13.81
N MET A 45 -3.01 -2.21 -13.24
CA MET A 45 -4.32 -1.81 -13.76
C MET A 45 -4.21 -1.15 -15.13
N ALA A 46 -3.25 -0.22 -15.31
CA ALA A 46 -3.01 0.44 -16.58
C ALA A 46 -2.65 -0.59 -17.67
N SER A 47 -1.70 -1.48 -17.38
CA SER A 47 -1.30 -2.54 -18.31
C SER A 47 -2.44 -3.49 -18.64
N PHE A 48 -3.23 -3.90 -17.64
CA PHE A 48 -4.39 -4.76 -17.87
C PHE A 48 -5.41 -4.12 -18.82
N GLN A 49 -5.80 -2.87 -18.56
CA GLN A 49 -6.78 -2.18 -19.40
C GLN A 49 -6.27 -1.97 -20.83
N LEU A 50 -5.01 -1.59 -21.01
CA LEU A 50 -4.40 -1.36 -22.31
C LEU A 50 -4.24 -2.67 -23.10
N ALA A 51 -3.68 -3.70 -22.48
CA ALA A 51 -3.45 -5.00 -23.13
C ALA A 51 -4.77 -5.67 -23.52
N MET A 52 -5.79 -5.62 -22.65
CA MET A 52 -7.12 -6.15 -22.97
C MET A 52 -7.84 -5.36 -24.07
N ALA A 53 -7.43 -4.10 -24.32
CA ALA A 53 -7.89 -3.30 -25.45
C ALA A 53 -7.05 -3.50 -26.74
N GLY A 54 -6.10 -4.45 -26.76
CA GLY A 54 -5.28 -4.77 -27.93
C GLY A 54 -4.03 -3.89 -28.12
N VAL A 55 -3.69 -3.04 -27.11
CA VAL A 55 -2.51 -2.16 -27.15
C VAL A 55 -1.27 -2.97 -26.77
N LYS A 56 -0.18 -2.84 -27.52
CA LYS A 56 1.10 -3.47 -27.21
C LYS A 56 1.81 -2.73 -26.07
N VAL A 57 1.89 -3.37 -24.91
CA VAL A 57 2.41 -2.79 -23.68
C VAL A 57 3.73 -3.45 -23.28
N LEU A 58 4.73 -2.63 -22.97
CA LEU A 58 5.92 -3.06 -22.23
C LEU A 58 5.75 -2.63 -20.76
N MET A 59 5.71 -3.60 -19.85
CA MET A 59 5.76 -3.36 -18.41
C MET A 59 7.19 -3.53 -17.90
N LEU A 60 7.72 -2.48 -17.29
CA LEU A 60 9.04 -2.48 -16.66
C LEU A 60 8.87 -2.48 -15.14
N ASP A 61 9.44 -3.47 -14.46
CA ASP A 61 9.42 -3.53 -13.00
C ASP A 61 10.84 -3.69 -12.43
N ALA A 62 11.16 -2.91 -11.42
CA ALA A 62 12.46 -2.97 -10.76
C ALA A 62 12.69 -4.27 -9.97
N GLY A 63 11.62 -4.97 -9.63
CA GLY A 63 11.64 -6.22 -8.88
C GLY A 63 11.71 -7.47 -9.75
N ARG A 64 11.88 -8.59 -9.08
CA ARG A 64 11.85 -9.92 -9.70
C ARG A 64 10.42 -10.42 -9.89
N MET A 65 10.27 -11.44 -10.71
CA MET A 65 9.03 -12.23 -10.75
C MET A 65 8.82 -12.97 -9.43
N ILE A 66 7.57 -13.30 -9.14
CA ILE A 66 7.17 -14.11 -7.99
C ILE A 66 6.26 -15.24 -8.46
N ASP A 67 6.40 -16.41 -7.85
CA ASP A 67 5.44 -17.48 -7.95
C ASP A 67 4.63 -17.58 -6.66
N GLU A 68 3.39 -17.13 -6.71
CA GLU A 68 2.50 -17.08 -5.56
C GLU A 68 2.18 -18.45 -4.96
N ARG A 69 2.25 -19.50 -5.77
CA ARG A 69 1.92 -20.87 -5.34
C ARG A 69 2.99 -21.45 -4.43
N THR A 70 4.24 -21.12 -4.71
CA THR A 70 5.41 -21.67 -4.00
C THR A 70 5.99 -20.69 -2.99
N GLU A 71 5.95 -19.38 -3.28
CA GLU A 71 6.57 -18.36 -2.43
C GLU A 71 5.62 -17.76 -1.39
N TYR A 72 4.29 -17.83 -1.58
CA TYR A 72 3.34 -17.40 -0.54
C TYR A 72 3.11 -18.49 0.49
N ARG A 73 3.94 -18.49 1.52
CA ARG A 73 3.87 -19.47 2.63
C ARG A 73 2.84 -19.06 3.68
N THR A 74 1.63 -18.76 3.26
CA THR A 74 0.55 -18.33 4.15
C THR A 74 0.20 -19.33 5.24
N MET A 75 0.39 -20.63 4.98
CA MET A 75 0.04 -21.72 5.89
C MET A 75 1.23 -22.25 6.70
N GLU A 76 2.38 -21.60 6.60
CA GLU A 76 3.54 -21.99 7.39
C GLU A 76 3.29 -21.75 8.88
N TRP A 77 3.60 -22.76 9.70
CA TRP A 77 3.46 -22.63 11.14
C TRP A 77 4.42 -21.55 11.69
N PRO A 78 4.01 -20.80 12.73
CA PRO A 78 4.87 -19.76 13.31
C PRO A 78 6.23 -20.26 13.78
N TYR A 79 6.33 -21.52 14.20
CA TYR A 79 7.59 -22.13 14.62
C TYR A 79 8.51 -22.54 13.45
N ALA A 80 7.97 -22.65 12.25
CA ALA A 80 8.75 -22.88 11.03
C ALA A 80 9.26 -21.58 10.42
N SER A 81 8.73 -20.43 10.83
CA SER A 81 9.21 -19.12 10.39
C SER A 81 10.53 -18.75 11.08
N MET A 82 11.31 -17.86 10.46
CA MET A 82 12.65 -17.44 10.91
C MET A 82 12.78 -17.00 12.37
N ARG A 83 11.71 -16.55 12.99
CA ARG A 83 11.76 -16.09 14.40
C ARG A 83 12.23 -17.14 15.40
N ARG A 84 12.38 -18.39 14.99
CA ARG A 84 12.93 -19.47 15.82
C ARG A 84 14.30 -19.98 15.36
N HIS A 85 15.10 -19.16 14.67
CA HIS A 85 16.51 -19.43 14.38
C HIS A 85 16.80 -20.74 13.61
N ARG A 86 15.89 -21.22 12.79
CA ARG A 86 16.08 -22.41 11.96
C ARG A 86 16.47 -22.04 10.52
N LEU A 87 17.46 -21.17 10.41
CA LEU A 87 18.08 -20.91 9.12
C LEU A 87 19.13 -21.99 8.83
N PRO A 88 19.36 -22.27 7.54
CA PRO A 88 20.53 -23.04 7.13
C PRO A 88 21.80 -22.50 7.78
N PRO A 89 22.76 -23.34 8.17
CA PRO A 89 23.96 -22.91 8.90
C PRO A 89 24.73 -21.76 8.24
N GLY A 90 24.74 -21.68 6.91
CA GLY A 90 25.40 -20.62 6.15
C GLY A 90 24.70 -19.26 6.16
N GLU A 91 23.39 -19.22 6.38
CA GLU A 91 22.61 -17.98 6.45
C GLU A 91 22.46 -17.42 7.86
N ARG A 92 22.81 -18.25 8.86
CA ARG A 92 22.67 -17.93 10.28
C ARG A 92 23.41 -16.65 10.71
N PRO A 93 24.67 -16.39 10.33
CA PRO A 93 25.38 -15.19 10.75
C PRO A 93 24.76 -13.89 10.21
N ILE A 94 24.29 -13.90 8.98
CA ILE A 94 23.67 -12.73 8.35
C ILE A 94 22.30 -12.45 8.98
N ALA A 95 21.50 -13.49 9.16
CA ALA A 95 20.18 -13.35 9.75
C ALA A 95 20.23 -13.04 11.25
N VAL A 96 21.21 -13.53 12.00
CA VAL A 96 21.43 -13.17 13.40
C VAL A 96 21.92 -11.73 13.53
N ALA A 97 22.80 -11.28 12.67
CA ALA A 97 23.22 -9.87 12.63
C ALA A 97 22.05 -8.94 12.30
N GLU A 98 21.21 -9.30 11.34
CA GLU A 98 20.02 -8.56 10.96
C GLU A 98 18.91 -8.67 12.02
N TYR A 99 18.78 -9.80 12.69
CA TYR A 99 17.84 -10.01 13.80
C TYR A 99 18.26 -9.24 15.08
N ASN A 100 19.53 -9.29 15.45
CA ASN A 100 20.07 -8.47 16.54
C ASN A 100 19.95 -6.96 16.24
N PHE A 101 19.91 -6.60 14.98
CA PHE A 101 19.64 -5.26 14.52
C PHE A 101 18.15 -4.88 14.71
N VAL A 102 17.24 -5.85 14.57
CA VAL A 102 15.80 -5.71 14.78
C VAL A 102 15.42 -5.69 16.27
N ASP A 103 16.19 -6.35 17.14
CA ASP A 103 15.91 -6.45 18.58
C ASP A 103 16.55 -5.33 19.45
N ARG A 104 17.18 -4.33 18.82
CA ARG A 104 17.70 -3.18 19.55
C ARG A 104 16.58 -2.25 20.02
N PRO A 105 16.75 -1.60 21.20
CA PRO A 105 15.72 -0.72 21.74
C PRO A 105 15.28 0.35 20.75
N TYR A 106 14.00 0.64 20.74
CA TYR A 106 13.36 1.66 19.93
C TYR A 106 14.10 3.00 20.06
N GLY A 107 14.40 3.64 18.93
CA GLY A 107 15.11 4.93 18.90
C GLY A 107 16.62 4.88 18.75
N ALA A 108 17.26 3.72 18.87
CA ALA A 108 18.72 3.62 18.76
C ALA A 108 19.23 3.56 17.30
N ASN A 109 18.38 3.23 16.32
CA ASN A 109 18.78 3.10 14.93
C ASN A 109 17.58 3.11 13.95
N ARG A 110 17.61 4.00 12.95
CA ARG A 110 16.54 4.16 11.94
C ARG A 110 16.35 2.93 11.05
N LEU A 111 17.41 2.19 10.76
CA LEU A 111 17.34 0.95 9.99
C LEU A 111 16.53 -0.11 10.72
N TYR A 112 16.57 -0.10 12.04
CA TYR A 112 15.78 -0.94 12.91
C TYR A 112 14.27 -0.74 12.75
N GLU A 113 13.80 0.51 12.75
CA GLU A 113 12.36 0.82 12.62
C GLU A 113 11.80 0.35 11.29
N LYS A 114 12.54 0.54 10.20
CA LYS A 114 12.15 0.06 8.88
C LYS A 114 12.15 -1.46 8.77
N SER A 115 13.15 -2.12 9.35
CA SER A 115 13.23 -3.57 9.37
C SER A 115 12.09 -4.21 10.16
N GLN A 116 11.70 -3.64 11.30
CA GLN A 116 10.53 -4.08 12.06
C GLN A 116 9.23 -3.97 11.26
N LYS A 117 9.02 -2.85 10.59
CA LYS A 117 7.84 -2.63 9.76
C LYS A 117 7.77 -3.61 8.59
N VAL A 118 8.89 -3.82 7.93
CA VAL A 118 9.04 -4.84 6.89
C VAL A 118 8.65 -6.20 7.42
N LEU A 119 9.16 -6.60 8.58
CA LEU A 119 8.83 -7.88 9.21
C LEU A 119 7.38 -7.96 9.65
N SER A 120 6.76 -6.86 10.10
CA SER A 120 5.35 -6.83 10.48
C SER A 120 4.42 -6.95 9.27
N TYR A 121 4.75 -6.34 8.13
CA TYR A 121 3.98 -6.45 6.90
C TYR A 121 4.26 -7.74 6.13
N ALA A 122 5.51 -8.12 6.04
CA ALA A 122 5.91 -9.33 5.35
C ALA A 122 5.62 -10.61 6.14
N GLY A 123 5.62 -10.52 7.46
CA GLY A 123 5.17 -11.58 8.36
C GLY A 123 6.05 -12.82 8.44
N ASN A 124 7.04 -12.98 7.54
CA ASN A 124 7.98 -14.11 7.55
C ASN A 124 9.27 -13.76 6.77
N SER A 125 10.27 -14.64 6.89
CA SER A 125 11.57 -14.54 6.26
C SER A 125 11.56 -14.51 4.74
N PHE A 126 10.56 -15.13 4.12
CA PHE A 126 10.50 -15.26 2.66
C PHE A 126 10.08 -13.94 2.01
N THR A 127 9.22 -13.18 2.67
CA THR A 127 8.74 -11.89 2.17
C THR A 127 9.72 -10.75 2.46
N ARG A 128 10.72 -10.98 3.28
CA ARG A 128 11.79 -10.03 3.56
C ARG A 128 12.55 -9.61 2.32
N ASN A 129 12.85 -10.56 1.43
CA ASN A 129 13.55 -10.30 0.17
C ASN A 129 12.69 -9.52 -0.84
N TRP A 130 11.44 -9.23 -0.55
CA TRP A 130 10.58 -8.40 -1.39
C TRP A 130 10.75 -6.92 -1.10
N VAL A 131 11.33 -6.58 0.04
CA VAL A 131 11.47 -5.19 0.47
C VAL A 131 12.83 -4.65 0.09
N VAL A 132 12.84 -3.39 -0.33
CA VAL A 132 14.06 -2.67 -0.69
C VAL A 132 14.98 -2.56 0.51
N ASP A 133 16.21 -3.01 0.35
CA ASP A 133 17.28 -2.84 1.32
C ASP A 133 17.75 -1.37 1.31
N GLU A 134 17.72 -0.72 2.47
CA GLU A 134 18.15 0.67 2.62
C GLU A 134 19.63 0.90 2.39
N ARG A 135 20.45 -0.12 2.60
CA ARG A 135 21.89 -0.05 2.26
C ARG A 135 22.09 0.13 0.76
N GLN A 136 21.19 -0.44 -0.05
CA GLN A 136 21.21 -0.30 -1.50
C GLN A 136 20.49 0.96 -1.99
N HIS A 137 19.51 1.45 -1.23
CA HIS A 137 18.71 2.60 -1.59
C HIS A 137 18.37 3.46 -0.36
N PRO A 138 19.34 4.22 0.16
CA PRO A 138 19.15 5.06 1.32
C PRO A 138 18.20 6.24 1.05
N THR A 139 17.79 6.91 2.11
CA THR A 139 17.09 8.20 2.08
C THR A 139 17.82 9.18 2.98
N THR A 140 17.70 10.47 2.71
CA THR A 140 18.33 11.54 3.47
C THR A 140 17.33 12.57 3.97
N GLY A 141 17.76 13.57 4.72
CA GLY A 141 16.90 14.61 5.28
C GLY A 141 16.18 14.17 6.56
N THR A 142 14.93 14.60 6.72
CA THR A 142 14.13 14.23 7.89
C THR A 142 13.81 12.73 7.91
N PRO A 143 13.70 12.11 9.10
CA PRO A 143 13.34 10.70 9.22
C PRO A 143 12.02 10.38 8.53
N TYR A 144 12.06 9.44 7.59
CA TYR A 144 10.88 8.97 6.89
C TYR A 144 10.95 7.46 6.65
N ALA A 145 10.00 6.70 7.16
CA ALA A 145 9.98 5.24 7.06
C ALA A 145 9.43 4.78 5.70
N TRP A 146 10.17 5.01 4.63
CA TRP A 146 9.74 4.66 3.28
C TRP A 146 9.87 3.16 3.00
N VAL A 147 8.78 2.41 3.12
CA VAL A 147 8.72 0.97 2.82
C VAL A 147 8.30 0.73 1.38
N ARG A 148 9.14 0.02 0.64
CA ARG A 148 8.93 -0.35 -0.76
C ARG A 148 9.11 -1.84 -0.98
N ALA A 149 8.46 -2.35 -2.03
CA ALA A 149 8.66 -3.73 -2.47
C ALA A 149 9.24 -3.77 -3.88
N ARG A 150 10.33 -4.52 -4.07
CA ARG A 150 10.94 -4.83 -5.36
C ARG A 150 10.65 -6.26 -5.76
N VAL A 151 9.39 -6.49 -6.07
CA VAL A 151 8.87 -7.76 -6.56
C VAL A 151 7.67 -7.45 -7.45
N LEU A 152 7.46 -8.24 -8.49
CA LEU A 152 6.30 -8.06 -9.38
C LEU A 152 5.02 -7.97 -8.56
N GLY A 153 4.20 -6.95 -8.82
CA GLY A 153 3.02 -6.63 -8.04
C GLY A 153 3.25 -5.67 -6.86
N GLY A 154 4.51 -5.39 -6.52
CA GLY A 154 4.87 -4.42 -5.48
C GLY A 154 4.15 -4.65 -4.15
N LYS A 155 3.76 -3.58 -3.48
CA LYS A 155 3.04 -3.62 -2.18
C LYS A 155 1.70 -4.36 -2.22
N THR A 156 1.12 -4.66 -3.41
CA THR A 156 -0.12 -5.44 -3.51
C THR A 156 0.02 -6.88 -3.00
N ASN A 157 1.24 -7.40 -2.91
CA ASN A 157 1.50 -8.75 -2.42
C ASN A 157 1.23 -8.90 -0.92
N PHE A 158 1.41 -7.83 -0.11
CA PHE A 158 1.30 -7.88 1.36
C PHE A 158 0.47 -6.75 2.01
N TRP A 159 -0.27 -5.95 1.24
CA TRP A 159 -1.15 -4.92 1.79
C TRP A 159 -2.30 -5.51 2.63
N GLY A 160 -2.91 -4.68 3.48
CA GLY A 160 -3.97 -5.10 4.38
C GLY A 160 -5.33 -5.42 3.74
N ARG A 161 -5.44 -5.40 2.43
CA ARG A 161 -6.67 -5.70 1.64
C ARG A 161 -7.87 -4.79 1.92
N GLY A 162 -7.75 -3.75 2.73
CA GLY A 162 -8.83 -2.80 2.95
C GLY A 162 -9.11 -1.99 1.67
N ALA A 163 -10.30 -2.12 1.11
CA ALA A 163 -10.72 -1.46 -0.12
C ALA A 163 -11.83 -0.44 0.18
N LEU A 164 -11.42 0.77 0.50
CA LEU A 164 -12.31 1.89 0.80
C LEU A 164 -12.24 2.90 -0.33
N ARG A 165 -13.38 3.55 -0.64
CA ARG A 165 -13.47 4.61 -1.64
C ARG A 165 -13.23 5.98 -0.99
N TYR A 166 -12.62 6.90 -1.72
CA TYR A 166 -12.77 8.33 -1.42
C TYR A 166 -14.21 8.74 -1.71
N GLY A 167 -14.74 9.63 -0.89
CA GLY A 167 -16.10 10.13 -1.04
C GLY A 167 -16.14 11.65 -1.25
N PRO A 168 -17.33 12.25 -1.34
CA PRO A 168 -17.48 13.68 -1.54
C PRO A 168 -16.70 14.54 -0.54
N LEU A 169 -16.60 14.08 0.72
CA LEU A 169 -15.86 14.81 1.77
C LEU A 169 -14.38 15.02 1.46
N GLN A 170 -13.77 14.13 0.65
CA GLN A 170 -12.37 14.21 0.27
C GLN A 170 -12.18 15.07 -0.97
N PHE A 171 -13.07 14.96 -1.95
CA PHE A 171 -12.96 15.71 -3.20
C PHE A 171 -13.18 17.22 -2.99
N ASN A 172 -14.05 17.60 -2.04
CA ASN A 172 -14.40 18.98 -1.71
C ASN A 172 -13.86 19.41 -0.34
N ALA A 173 -12.68 18.91 0.03
CA ALA A 173 -12.18 19.09 1.38
C ALA A 173 -11.79 20.54 1.66
N ALA A 174 -11.16 21.24 0.70
CA ALA A 174 -10.75 22.64 0.86
C ALA A 174 -11.95 23.58 0.95
N SER A 175 -12.97 23.41 0.12
CA SER A 175 -14.24 24.19 0.21
C SER A 175 -14.93 24.01 1.57
N ARG A 176 -14.74 22.90 2.25
CA ARG A 176 -15.33 22.60 3.54
C ARG A 176 -14.59 23.19 4.74
N ASP A 177 -13.25 23.16 4.69
CA ASP A 177 -12.41 23.51 5.83
C ASP A 177 -11.46 24.70 5.58
N GLY A 178 -11.40 25.21 4.36
CA GLY A 178 -10.62 26.40 4.01
C GLY A 178 -9.13 26.15 3.82
N PHE A 179 -8.69 24.88 3.80
CA PHE A 179 -7.27 24.57 3.66
C PHE A 179 -6.93 23.99 2.29
N ASP A 180 -5.98 24.61 1.58
CA ASP A 180 -5.43 24.23 0.27
C ASP A 180 -6.47 24.35 -0.87
N VAL A 181 -6.56 23.39 -1.78
CA VAL A 181 -7.45 23.39 -2.95
C VAL A 181 -8.27 22.12 -3.03
N ASP A 182 -9.44 22.21 -3.66
CA ASP A 182 -10.25 21.03 -3.99
C ASP A 182 -9.65 20.24 -5.15
N TRP A 183 -10.10 19.01 -5.30
CA TRP A 183 -9.74 18.20 -6.46
C TRP A 183 -10.42 18.77 -7.71
N PRO A 184 -9.73 18.79 -8.89
CA PRO A 184 -10.33 19.25 -10.16
C PRO A 184 -11.35 18.25 -10.75
N ILE A 185 -11.77 17.27 -9.96
CA ILE A 185 -12.73 16.23 -10.27
C ILE A 185 -13.58 15.93 -9.05
N SER A 186 -14.81 15.47 -9.26
CA SER A 186 -15.76 15.09 -8.22
C SER A 186 -15.76 13.59 -7.93
N TYR A 187 -16.46 13.20 -6.86
CA TYR A 187 -16.75 11.79 -6.60
C TYR A 187 -17.56 11.14 -7.74
N ASP A 188 -18.50 11.85 -8.32
CA ASP A 188 -19.37 11.33 -9.39
C ASP A 188 -18.57 11.03 -10.67
N ASP A 189 -17.52 11.79 -10.95
CA ASP A 189 -16.62 11.51 -12.08
C ASP A 189 -15.89 10.16 -11.93
N VAL A 190 -15.62 9.73 -10.71
CA VAL A 190 -14.83 8.50 -10.44
C VAL A 190 -15.68 7.33 -9.98
N LYS A 191 -16.89 7.56 -9.49
CA LYS A 191 -17.80 6.51 -8.99
C LYS A 191 -17.99 5.34 -9.98
N PRO A 192 -18.27 5.56 -11.28
CA PRO A 192 -18.42 4.45 -12.23
C PRO A 192 -17.17 3.56 -12.36
N TYR A 193 -15.99 4.14 -12.14
CA TYR A 193 -14.72 3.41 -12.16
C TYR A 193 -14.48 2.66 -10.85
N TYR A 194 -14.87 3.24 -9.72
CA TYR A 194 -14.87 2.53 -8.44
C TYR A 194 -15.75 1.28 -8.50
N ASP A 195 -16.94 1.38 -9.11
CA ASP A 195 -17.86 0.25 -9.25
C ASP A 195 -17.22 -0.89 -10.07
N LYS A 196 -16.56 -0.57 -11.18
CA LYS A 196 -15.81 -1.55 -11.99
C LYS A 196 -14.63 -2.17 -11.23
N VAL A 197 -13.92 -1.37 -10.47
CA VAL A 197 -12.78 -1.81 -9.67
C VAL A 197 -13.25 -2.74 -8.54
N ASP A 198 -14.35 -2.44 -7.85
CA ASP A 198 -14.90 -3.33 -6.82
C ASP A 198 -15.24 -4.72 -7.38
N VAL A 199 -15.85 -4.76 -8.56
CA VAL A 199 -16.14 -6.02 -9.25
C VAL A 199 -14.85 -6.77 -9.60
N LEU A 200 -13.85 -6.08 -10.15
CA LEU A 200 -12.57 -6.68 -10.52
C LEU A 200 -11.78 -7.20 -9.31
N LEU A 201 -11.79 -6.46 -8.21
CA LEU A 201 -11.15 -6.88 -6.96
C LEU A 201 -11.91 -8.07 -6.32
N GLY A 202 -13.20 -8.20 -6.61
CA GLY A 202 -14.12 -9.05 -5.85
C GLY A 202 -14.30 -8.48 -4.44
N CYS A 203 -14.55 -7.17 -4.35
CA CYS A 203 -14.60 -6.47 -3.06
C CYS A 203 -15.74 -6.99 -2.19
N ALA A 204 -15.42 -7.54 -1.02
CA ALA A 204 -16.41 -7.93 -0.01
C ALA A 204 -16.72 -6.76 0.92
N GLY A 205 -17.98 -6.57 1.29
CA GLY A 205 -18.39 -5.47 2.17
C GLY A 205 -19.88 -5.41 2.41
N THR A 206 -20.30 -4.35 3.11
CA THR A 206 -21.69 -4.03 3.40
C THR A 206 -22.04 -2.63 2.92
N LYS A 207 -23.29 -2.42 2.50
CA LYS A 207 -23.82 -1.10 2.17
C LYS A 207 -24.32 -0.46 3.46
N GLU A 208 -23.80 0.71 3.77
CA GLU A 208 -24.08 1.40 5.03
C GLU A 208 -24.80 2.74 4.84
N GLY A 209 -24.87 3.27 3.62
CA GLY A 209 -25.50 4.56 3.32
C GLY A 209 -24.77 5.77 3.91
N LEU A 210 -23.49 5.65 4.25
CA LEU A 210 -22.73 6.68 4.95
C LEU A 210 -21.95 7.56 3.96
N LEU A 211 -22.14 8.89 4.03
CA LEU A 211 -21.46 9.87 3.19
C LEU A 211 -19.93 9.74 3.26
N GLN A 212 -19.39 9.53 4.47
CA GLN A 212 -17.97 9.40 4.73
C GLN A 212 -17.39 8.05 4.28
N VAL A 213 -18.22 7.08 3.93
CA VAL A 213 -17.83 5.75 3.44
C VAL A 213 -18.81 5.34 2.32
N PRO A 214 -18.72 5.94 1.13
CA PRO A 214 -19.66 5.66 0.05
C PRO A 214 -19.76 4.18 -0.27
N ASP A 215 -20.96 3.72 -0.55
CA ASP A 215 -21.22 2.33 -0.90
C ASP A 215 -20.69 1.96 -2.28
N GLY A 216 -20.38 0.69 -2.45
CA GLY A 216 -19.84 0.10 -3.65
C GLY A 216 -20.60 -1.11 -4.13
N VAL A 217 -19.98 -1.84 -5.08
CA VAL A 217 -20.47 -3.13 -5.57
C VAL A 217 -19.76 -4.23 -4.79
N PHE A 218 -20.45 -4.79 -3.80
CA PHE A 218 -19.84 -5.71 -2.85
C PHE A 218 -20.34 -7.14 -2.98
N GLN A 219 -19.41 -8.08 -2.82
CA GLN A 219 -19.68 -9.46 -2.47
C GLN A 219 -19.99 -9.57 -0.98
N ARG A 220 -20.44 -10.73 -0.52
CA ARG A 220 -20.79 -10.99 0.88
C ARG A 220 -19.61 -10.68 1.81
N SER A 221 -19.84 -9.85 2.81
CA SER A 221 -18.84 -9.50 3.83
C SER A 221 -18.57 -10.63 4.83
N SER A 222 -17.44 -10.54 5.52
CA SER A 222 -17.20 -11.33 6.72
C SER A 222 -18.14 -10.88 7.85
N LYS A 223 -18.59 -11.84 8.67
CA LYS A 223 -19.43 -11.54 9.85
C LYS A 223 -18.57 -10.94 10.97
N LEU A 224 -19.18 -10.09 11.78
CA LEU A 224 -18.60 -9.68 13.07
C LEU A 224 -18.70 -10.85 14.06
N ASN A 225 -17.66 -11.05 14.88
CA ASN A 225 -17.69 -12.02 15.96
C ASN A 225 -18.41 -11.45 17.21
N CYS A 226 -18.59 -12.26 18.25
CA CYS A 226 -19.34 -11.87 19.44
C CYS A 226 -18.71 -10.69 20.20
N VAL A 227 -17.38 -10.60 20.28
CA VAL A 227 -16.66 -9.44 20.86
C VAL A 227 -17.01 -8.17 20.10
N GLU A 228 -16.97 -8.24 18.78
CA GLU A 228 -17.22 -7.10 17.90
C GLU A 228 -18.68 -6.70 17.83
N VAL A 229 -19.60 -7.66 17.95
CA VAL A 229 -21.04 -7.36 18.08
C VAL A 229 -21.33 -6.64 19.40
N ALA A 230 -20.71 -7.08 20.50
CA ALA A 230 -20.84 -6.40 21.79
C ALA A 230 -20.29 -4.97 21.74
N PHE A 231 -19.09 -4.80 21.18
CA PHE A 231 -18.46 -3.50 20.98
C PHE A 231 -19.30 -2.59 20.07
N LYS A 232 -19.81 -3.10 18.94
CA LYS A 232 -20.71 -2.37 18.03
C LYS A 232 -21.93 -1.82 18.76
N ARG A 233 -22.56 -2.62 19.62
CA ARG A 233 -23.73 -2.21 20.41
C ARG A 233 -23.39 -1.09 21.39
N ALA A 234 -22.21 -1.16 22.01
CA ALA A 234 -21.77 -0.14 22.94
C ALA A 234 -21.57 1.21 22.23
N ILE A 235 -20.71 1.26 21.19
CA ILE A 235 -20.38 2.53 20.54
C ILE A 235 -21.53 3.11 19.70
N ALA A 236 -22.54 2.31 19.36
CA ALA A 236 -23.76 2.80 18.72
C ALA A 236 -24.52 3.79 19.59
N LYS A 237 -24.47 3.65 20.92
CA LYS A 237 -25.05 4.61 21.89
C LYS A 237 -24.37 5.98 21.81
N MET A 238 -23.11 6.02 21.36
CA MET A 238 -22.33 7.24 21.14
C MET A 238 -22.54 7.82 19.71
N GLY A 239 -23.49 7.29 18.92
CA GLY A 239 -23.69 7.66 17.53
C GLY A 239 -22.57 7.23 16.59
N ARG A 240 -21.72 6.29 17.00
CA ARG A 240 -20.58 5.81 16.20
C ARG A 240 -20.93 4.50 15.50
N HIS A 241 -20.48 4.37 14.25
CA HIS A 241 -20.69 3.18 13.44
C HIS A 241 -19.50 2.23 13.56
N TYR A 242 -19.78 0.93 13.66
CA TYR A 242 -18.78 -0.12 13.55
C TYR A 242 -19.24 -1.11 12.48
N ILE A 243 -18.52 -1.15 11.38
CA ILE A 243 -18.93 -1.87 10.17
C ILE A 243 -17.95 -2.99 9.85
N PRO A 244 -18.40 -4.07 9.18
CA PRO A 244 -17.50 -5.06 8.62
C PRO A 244 -16.46 -4.41 7.69
N GLY A 245 -15.23 -4.90 7.72
CA GLY A 245 -14.17 -4.37 6.86
C GLY A 245 -14.50 -4.59 5.38
N ARG A 246 -14.35 -3.55 4.57
CA ARG A 246 -14.42 -3.67 3.11
C ARG A 246 -13.11 -4.21 2.58
N ALA A 247 -13.15 -5.37 1.94
CA ALA A 247 -11.97 -6.16 1.62
C ALA A 247 -11.85 -6.44 0.12
N GLY A 248 -10.70 -6.16 -0.47
CA GLY A 248 -10.35 -6.63 -1.81
C GLY A 248 -10.05 -8.13 -1.80
N VAL A 249 -11.05 -8.94 -1.48
CA VAL A 249 -10.97 -10.40 -1.35
C VAL A 249 -12.25 -11.03 -1.86
N THR A 250 -12.14 -11.97 -2.79
CA THR A 250 -13.30 -12.66 -3.36
C THR A 250 -13.91 -13.64 -2.37
N THR A 251 -15.15 -13.41 -1.99
CA THR A 251 -15.88 -14.27 -1.04
C THR A 251 -16.94 -15.13 -1.72
N GLU A 252 -17.28 -14.81 -2.94
CA GLU A 252 -18.30 -15.50 -3.75
C GLU A 252 -17.74 -15.86 -5.13
N GLY A 253 -18.28 -15.29 -6.21
CA GLY A 253 -17.79 -15.51 -7.55
C GLY A 253 -16.48 -14.74 -7.85
N VAL A 254 -15.65 -15.29 -8.71
CA VAL A 254 -14.43 -14.64 -9.19
C VAL A 254 -14.44 -14.42 -10.68
N LEU A 255 -13.99 -13.26 -11.09
CA LEU A 255 -13.54 -13.04 -12.45
C LEU A 255 -12.15 -13.69 -12.58
N ASN A 256 -11.91 -14.40 -13.68
CA ASN A 256 -10.63 -15.04 -13.97
C ASN A 256 -10.25 -16.18 -13.00
N THR A 257 -10.95 -17.28 -13.11
CA THR A 257 -10.75 -18.51 -12.31
C THR A 257 -9.40 -19.20 -12.55
N LYS A 258 -8.67 -18.89 -13.63
CA LYS A 258 -7.35 -19.46 -13.90
C LYS A 258 -6.34 -19.10 -12.81
N TYR A 259 -6.42 -17.88 -12.27
CA TYR A 259 -5.43 -17.32 -11.32
C TYR A 259 -6.01 -17.01 -9.94
N ARG A 260 -7.33 -17.03 -9.79
CA ARG A 260 -7.99 -16.63 -8.55
C ARG A 260 -9.05 -17.63 -8.14
N ALA A 261 -9.12 -17.92 -6.84
CA ALA A 261 -10.14 -18.77 -6.24
C ALA A 261 -10.95 -17.99 -5.19
N ARG A 262 -12.03 -18.60 -4.72
CA ARG A 262 -12.80 -18.09 -3.58
C ARG A 262 -11.99 -18.16 -2.29
N CYS A 263 -12.18 -17.19 -1.41
CA CYS A 263 -11.54 -17.14 -0.09
C CYS A 263 -11.91 -18.37 0.76
N ALA A 264 -10.87 -18.99 1.31
CA ALA A 264 -10.99 -20.14 2.21
C ALA A 264 -10.93 -19.75 3.71
N GLY A 265 -11.11 -18.47 4.06
CA GLY A 265 -11.20 -18.01 5.45
C GLY A 265 -9.92 -18.15 6.28
N ARG A 266 -8.73 -18.18 5.67
CA ARG A 266 -7.46 -18.45 6.40
C ARG A 266 -6.94 -17.29 7.25
N GLY A 267 -7.45 -16.07 7.07
CA GLY A 267 -7.14 -14.89 7.89
C GLY A 267 -5.72 -14.31 7.78
N ARG A 268 -4.86 -14.87 6.93
CA ARG A 268 -3.44 -14.49 6.84
C ARG A 268 -3.08 -13.74 5.55
N CYS A 269 -3.97 -12.86 5.10
CA CYS A 269 -3.84 -12.17 3.82
C CYS A 269 -2.59 -11.28 3.72
N GLY A 270 -2.09 -10.74 4.82
CA GLY A 270 -0.86 -9.95 4.87
C GLY A 270 0.41 -10.72 4.52
N ARG A 271 0.36 -12.06 4.50
CA ARG A 271 1.48 -12.94 4.14
C ARG A 271 1.45 -13.40 2.68
N GLY A 272 0.62 -12.77 1.86
CA GLY A 272 0.30 -13.23 0.53
C GLY A 272 -0.86 -14.22 0.52
N CYS A 273 -1.44 -14.51 -0.67
CA CYS A 273 -2.55 -15.42 -0.83
C CYS A 273 -2.29 -16.39 -1.99
N ASN A 274 -1.80 -17.58 -1.69
CA ASN A 274 -1.41 -18.58 -2.69
C ASN A 274 -2.56 -19.17 -3.52
N ILE A 275 -3.81 -18.82 -3.19
CA ILE A 275 -4.99 -19.15 -4.00
C ILE A 275 -5.56 -17.94 -4.75
N GLY A 276 -4.91 -16.78 -4.67
CA GLY A 276 -5.34 -15.58 -5.38
C GLY A 276 -6.67 -14.98 -4.95
N ALA A 277 -7.28 -15.45 -3.84
CA ALA A 277 -8.55 -14.90 -3.34
C ALA A 277 -8.40 -13.44 -2.90
N ALA A 278 -7.35 -13.14 -2.14
CA ALA A 278 -6.98 -11.76 -1.82
C ALA A 278 -6.37 -11.10 -3.06
N PHE A 279 -6.82 -9.90 -3.37
CA PHE A 279 -6.34 -9.17 -4.53
C PHE A 279 -4.83 -8.89 -4.40
N HIS A 280 -4.10 -9.26 -5.42
CA HIS A 280 -2.76 -8.78 -5.74
C HIS A 280 -2.61 -8.64 -7.26
N SER A 281 -1.83 -7.66 -7.68
CA SER A 281 -1.71 -7.27 -9.08
C SER A 281 -1.31 -8.42 -10.01
N PRO A 282 -0.34 -9.29 -9.68
CA PRO A 282 0.04 -10.39 -10.56
C PRO A 282 -1.14 -11.26 -11.01
N THR A 283 -1.87 -11.84 -10.07
CA THR A 283 -2.95 -12.79 -10.40
C THR A 283 -4.24 -12.14 -10.89
N ALA A 284 -4.51 -10.90 -10.46
CA ALA A 284 -5.75 -10.23 -10.82
C ALA A 284 -5.64 -9.44 -12.14
N LEU A 285 -4.45 -8.96 -12.48
CA LEU A 285 -4.24 -8.01 -13.57
C LEU A 285 -3.13 -8.44 -14.55
N VAL A 286 -1.91 -8.65 -14.05
CA VAL A 286 -0.71 -8.79 -14.89
C VAL A 286 -0.73 -10.09 -15.69
N TYR A 287 -1.02 -11.22 -15.05
CA TYR A 287 -1.05 -12.51 -15.75
C TYR A 287 -2.20 -12.61 -16.76
N PRO A 288 -3.44 -12.16 -16.44
CA PRO A 288 -4.48 -12.08 -17.46
C PRO A 288 -4.10 -11.16 -18.63
N ALA A 289 -3.49 -10.03 -18.37
CA ALA A 289 -3.00 -9.13 -19.42
C ALA A 289 -1.93 -9.78 -20.29
N ARG A 290 -0.96 -10.48 -19.68
CA ARG A 290 0.05 -11.24 -20.42
C ARG A 290 -0.57 -12.33 -21.29
N ASP A 291 -1.58 -13.05 -20.78
CA ASP A 291 -2.27 -14.12 -21.51
C ASP A 291 -3.02 -13.59 -22.75
N SER A 292 -3.32 -12.29 -22.83
CA SER A 292 -3.87 -11.67 -24.05
C SER A 292 -2.86 -11.58 -25.20
N GLY A 293 -1.57 -11.80 -24.92
CA GLY A 293 -0.49 -11.65 -25.90
C GLY A 293 -0.03 -10.21 -26.15
N ASN A 294 -0.67 -9.23 -25.52
CA ASN A 294 -0.38 -7.79 -25.71
C ASN A 294 0.47 -7.17 -24.60
N LEU A 295 0.84 -7.95 -23.57
CA LEU A 295 1.71 -7.48 -22.49
C LEU A 295 3.03 -8.24 -22.44
N THR A 296 4.13 -7.51 -22.65
CA THR A 296 5.50 -7.97 -22.38
C THR A 296 5.90 -7.47 -20.99
N ILE A 297 6.47 -8.34 -20.15
CA ILE A 297 6.92 -8.02 -18.80
C ILE A 297 8.44 -8.14 -18.75
N ARG A 298 9.12 -7.06 -18.37
CA ARG A 298 10.55 -7.08 -18.11
C ARG A 298 10.82 -6.76 -16.64
N PRO A 299 11.16 -7.77 -15.81
CA PRO A 299 11.56 -7.58 -14.42
C PRO A 299 13.01 -7.06 -14.33
N TYR A 300 13.49 -6.80 -13.12
CA TYR A 300 14.84 -6.28 -12.84
C TYR A 300 15.18 -5.01 -13.62
N SER A 301 14.17 -4.20 -13.96
CA SER A 301 14.27 -3.01 -14.79
C SER A 301 14.07 -1.76 -13.98
N ILE A 302 15.17 -1.14 -13.53
CA ILE A 302 15.12 0.09 -12.74
C ILE A 302 15.05 1.27 -13.72
N VAL A 303 13.87 1.84 -13.87
CA VAL A 303 13.71 3.06 -14.68
C VAL A 303 14.32 4.24 -13.94
N SER A 304 15.31 4.87 -14.54
CA SER A 304 16.02 6.02 -13.97
C SER A 304 15.44 7.35 -14.42
N GLU A 305 15.00 7.45 -15.68
CA GLU A 305 14.47 8.69 -16.25
C GLU A 305 13.53 8.42 -17.44
N VAL A 306 12.68 9.39 -17.74
CA VAL A 306 11.88 9.48 -18.96
C VAL A 306 12.69 10.28 -19.99
N LEU A 307 12.84 9.73 -21.19
CA LEU A 307 13.55 10.35 -22.29
C LEU A 307 12.61 11.27 -23.08
N VAL A 308 13.05 12.49 -23.36
CA VAL A 308 12.29 13.49 -24.11
C VAL A 308 13.02 13.86 -25.39
N GLY A 309 12.30 13.89 -26.51
CA GLY A 309 12.84 14.30 -27.80
C GLY A 309 13.17 15.79 -27.80
N LYS A 310 14.38 16.14 -28.26
CA LYS A 310 14.90 17.52 -28.22
C LYS A 310 14.01 18.53 -28.92
N GLU A 311 13.46 18.19 -30.07
CA GLU A 311 12.66 19.11 -30.91
C GLU A 311 11.16 19.01 -30.61
N SER A 312 10.66 17.82 -30.26
CA SER A 312 9.23 17.55 -30.13
C SER A 312 8.66 17.90 -28.75
N ASN A 313 9.50 18.07 -27.74
CA ASN A 313 9.11 18.17 -26.32
C ASN A 313 8.10 17.08 -25.91
N ARG A 314 8.27 15.86 -26.46
CA ARG A 314 7.44 14.68 -26.16
C ARG A 314 8.33 13.58 -25.60
N ALA A 315 7.79 12.79 -24.69
CA ALA A 315 8.46 11.57 -24.25
C ALA A 315 8.63 10.62 -25.46
N ILE A 316 9.81 10.04 -25.57
CA ILE A 316 10.16 9.06 -26.62
C ILE A 316 10.44 7.68 -26.03
N GLY A 317 10.45 7.55 -24.71
CA GLY A 317 10.70 6.32 -23.99
C GLY A 317 11.26 6.55 -22.60
N VAL A 318 11.95 5.54 -22.08
CA VAL A 318 12.57 5.57 -20.74
C VAL A 318 13.97 4.96 -20.78
N ARG A 319 14.84 5.40 -19.86
CA ARG A 319 16.14 4.79 -19.58
C ARG A 319 16.02 3.82 -18.41
N VAL A 320 16.56 2.64 -18.61
CA VAL A 320 16.53 1.53 -17.66
C VAL A 320 17.95 1.15 -17.29
N ILE A 321 18.16 0.86 -16.01
CA ILE A 321 19.35 0.18 -15.51
C ILE A 321 18.92 -1.24 -15.12
N ASP A 322 19.53 -2.25 -15.70
CA ASP A 322 19.30 -3.64 -15.28
C ASP A 322 19.79 -3.83 -13.85
N ALA A 323 18.94 -4.34 -12.97
CA ALA A 323 19.24 -4.43 -11.55
C ALA A 323 20.41 -5.38 -11.24
N ASN A 324 20.65 -6.37 -12.10
CA ASN A 324 21.66 -7.41 -11.91
C ASN A 324 22.97 -7.09 -12.65
N THR A 325 22.88 -6.74 -13.94
CA THR A 325 24.05 -6.52 -14.80
C THR A 325 24.58 -5.10 -14.75
N ARG A 326 23.77 -4.13 -14.31
CA ARG A 326 24.05 -2.68 -14.34
C ARG A 326 24.10 -2.09 -15.76
N GLU A 327 23.75 -2.87 -16.76
CA GLU A 327 23.64 -2.39 -18.14
C GLU A 327 22.57 -1.29 -18.24
N VAL A 328 22.90 -0.25 -19.00
CA VAL A 328 21.99 0.88 -19.27
C VAL A 328 21.37 0.70 -20.65
N MET A 329 20.04 0.75 -20.72
CA MET A 329 19.29 0.53 -21.95
C MET A 329 18.19 1.58 -22.08
N ASP A 330 17.90 2.00 -23.31
CA ASP A 330 16.82 2.91 -23.64
C ASP A 330 15.69 2.15 -24.34
N PHE A 331 14.51 2.10 -23.72
CA PHE A 331 13.29 1.54 -24.31
C PHE A 331 12.43 2.66 -24.89
N LYS A 332 11.93 2.49 -26.11
CA LYS A 332 11.18 3.53 -26.84
C LYS A 332 9.69 3.18 -26.95
N ALA A 333 8.84 4.16 -26.70
CA ALA A 333 7.40 4.13 -26.98
C ALA A 333 6.85 5.55 -27.07
N PRO A 334 5.78 5.77 -27.83
CA PRO A 334 5.16 7.09 -27.98
C PRO A 334 4.38 7.54 -26.73
N ILE A 335 4.09 6.66 -25.79
CA ILE A 335 3.37 6.95 -24.53
C ILE A 335 4.11 6.29 -23.37
N VAL A 336 4.25 7.04 -22.26
CA VAL A 336 4.80 6.55 -21.00
C VAL A 336 3.78 6.71 -19.89
N VAL A 337 3.54 5.63 -19.13
CA VAL A 337 2.68 5.61 -17.95
C VAL A 337 3.53 5.26 -16.73
N LEU A 338 3.60 6.17 -15.78
CA LEU A 338 4.32 5.98 -14.51
C LEU A 338 3.37 5.45 -13.44
N GLY A 339 3.66 4.29 -12.90
CA GLY A 339 2.93 3.61 -11.83
C GLY A 339 3.87 2.94 -10.83
N ALA A 340 5.07 3.52 -10.66
CA ALA A 340 6.12 3.00 -9.79
C ALA A 340 5.84 3.17 -8.29
N GLY A 341 4.80 3.93 -7.95
CA GLY A 341 4.46 4.40 -6.62
C GLY A 341 4.89 5.86 -6.42
N THR A 342 4.13 6.58 -5.61
CA THR A 342 4.20 8.04 -5.45
C THR A 342 5.62 8.59 -5.44
N LEU A 343 6.46 8.08 -4.56
CA LEU A 343 7.81 8.60 -4.36
C LEU A 343 8.80 8.13 -5.44
N ASP A 344 8.70 6.87 -5.90
CA ASP A 344 9.56 6.39 -7.00
C ASP A 344 9.20 7.09 -8.33
N THR A 345 7.91 7.31 -8.61
CA THR A 345 7.46 8.11 -9.78
C THR A 345 8.00 9.53 -9.72
N THR A 346 7.92 10.18 -8.56
CA THR A 346 8.47 11.52 -8.35
C THR A 346 9.98 11.55 -8.54
N ARG A 347 10.69 10.54 -8.03
CA ARG A 347 12.13 10.40 -8.21
C ARG A 347 12.53 10.27 -9.68
N ILE A 348 11.81 9.44 -10.44
CA ILE A 348 12.03 9.30 -11.89
C ILE A 348 11.85 10.64 -12.59
N LEU A 349 10.77 11.37 -12.32
CA LEU A 349 10.50 12.67 -12.93
C LEU A 349 11.53 13.73 -12.56
N LEU A 350 11.93 13.82 -11.28
CA LEU A 350 12.98 14.75 -10.83
C LEU A 350 14.35 14.44 -11.46
N ASN A 351 14.63 13.17 -11.75
CA ASN A 351 15.86 12.73 -12.40
C ASN A 351 15.83 12.89 -13.93
N SER A 352 14.64 13.04 -14.53
CA SER A 352 14.42 13.23 -15.96
C SER A 352 14.73 14.68 -16.38
N LYS A 353 16.02 15.01 -16.44
CA LYS A 353 16.50 16.37 -16.74
C LYS A 353 16.90 16.50 -18.20
N SER A 354 16.65 17.67 -18.76
CA SER A 354 17.10 18.06 -20.11
C SER A 354 17.25 19.58 -20.19
N ALA A 355 17.71 20.11 -21.31
CA ALA A 355 17.82 21.56 -21.50
C ALA A 355 16.45 22.25 -21.39
N ALA A 356 15.36 21.59 -21.84
CA ALA A 356 14.01 22.10 -21.70
C ALA A 356 13.41 21.88 -20.29
N HIS A 357 13.94 20.92 -19.55
CA HIS A 357 13.43 20.55 -18.22
C HIS A 357 14.60 20.44 -17.20
N PRO A 358 15.30 21.55 -16.88
CA PRO A 358 16.52 21.52 -16.07
C PRO A 358 16.26 21.08 -14.61
N ASN A 359 15.04 21.29 -14.11
CA ASN A 359 14.64 20.98 -12.74
C ASN A 359 13.84 19.67 -12.62
N GLY A 360 13.84 18.83 -13.68
CA GLY A 360 13.05 17.60 -13.76
C GLY A 360 11.82 17.76 -14.64
N LEU A 361 11.35 16.66 -15.19
CA LEU A 361 10.22 16.59 -16.10
C LEU A 361 8.90 16.82 -15.35
N GLY A 362 8.05 17.71 -15.85
CA GLY A 362 6.80 18.07 -15.19
C GLY A 362 6.97 19.08 -14.05
N ASN A 363 8.12 19.74 -13.94
CA ASN A 363 8.44 20.65 -12.83
C ASN A 363 8.51 22.13 -13.21
N SER A 364 7.82 22.56 -14.25
CA SER A 364 7.74 23.97 -14.64
C SER A 364 7.09 24.85 -13.54
N SER A 365 6.16 24.30 -12.78
CA SER A 365 5.53 24.97 -11.64
C SER A 365 6.42 25.02 -10.37
N GLY A 366 7.50 24.24 -10.31
CA GLY A 366 8.30 24.06 -9.09
C GLY A 366 7.61 23.26 -7.98
N LEU A 367 6.51 22.57 -8.31
CA LEU A 367 5.70 21.82 -7.33
C LEU A 367 5.90 20.30 -7.37
N LEU A 368 6.70 19.79 -8.29
CA LEU A 368 7.05 18.37 -8.30
C LEU A 368 7.84 18.03 -7.04
N GLY A 369 7.35 17.05 -6.30
CA GLY A 369 7.88 16.65 -5.00
C GLY A 369 7.24 17.35 -3.81
N CYS A 370 6.53 18.46 -4.00
CA CYS A 370 5.81 19.18 -2.93
C CYS A 370 4.47 18.52 -2.56
N HIS A 371 3.88 18.96 -1.44
CA HIS A 371 2.59 18.47 -0.94
C HIS A 371 2.56 16.97 -0.64
N LEU A 372 3.70 16.39 -0.28
CA LEU A 372 3.74 15.01 0.22
C LEU A 372 2.82 14.88 1.42
N SER A 373 1.87 13.98 1.32
CA SER A 373 0.92 13.69 2.40
C SER A 373 0.79 12.19 2.61
N GLU A 374 0.29 11.80 3.78
CA GLU A 374 0.04 10.43 4.19
C GLU A 374 -1.00 10.39 5.33
N HIS A 375 -0.94 9.39 6.22
CA HIS A 375 -1.71 9.35 7.45
C HIS A 375 -0.81 9.45 8.68
N ILE A 376 -1.21 10.28 9.66
CA ILE A 376 -0.70 10.12 11.02
C ILE A 376 -1.32 8.85 11.63
N MET A 377 -0.47 7.98 12.18
CA MET A 377 -0.89 6.72 12.77
C MET A 377 0.01 6.35 13.96
N GLY A 378 -0.33 5.24 14.64
CA GLY A 378 0.39 4.79 15.85
C GLY A 378 -0.47 4.90 17.09
N ILE A 379 -1.46 5.77 17.05
CA ILE A 379 -2.46 5.86 18.12
C ILE A 379 -3.29 4.59 18.13
N ARG A 380 -3.22 3.84 19.22
CA ARG A 380 -3.87 2.53 19.34
C ARG A 380 -4.48 2.36 20.72
N GLY A 381 -5.50 1.51 20.79
CA GLY A 381 -6.05 1.07 22.06
C GLY A 381 -6.43 -0.39 22.03
N SER A 382 -6.37 -1.00 23.20
CA SER A 382 -6.78 -2.38 23.41
C SER A 382 -7.39 -2.57 24.80
N GLY A 383 -8.15 -3.66 24.95
CA GLY A 383 -8.72 -4.10 26.22
C GLY A 383 -9.34 -5.48 26.07
N TYR A 384 -9.88 -5.99 27.14
CA TYR A 384 -10.55 -7.29 27.17
C TYR A 384 -12.07 -7.12 27.33
N MET A 385 -12.82 -7.64 26.37
CA MET A 385 -14.28 -7.60 26.40
C MET A 385 -14.86 -8.66 27.33
N PRO A 386 -15.63 -8.29 28.39
CA PRO A 386 -16.12 -9.22 29.41
C PRO A 386 -16.86 -10.44 28.84
N VAL A 387 -17.57 -10.24 27.73
CA VAL A 387 -18.37 -11.29 27.06
C VAL A 387 -17.58 -12.53 26.67
N ARG A 388 -16.23 -12.45 26.60
CA ARG A 388 -15.36 -13.57 26.19
C ARG A 388 -14.25 -13.89 27.18
N ILE A 389 -14.12 -13.18 28.29
CA ILE A 389 -13.11 -13.50 29.32
C ILE A 389 -13.39 -14.88 29.89
N GLY A 390 -12.38 -15.74 29.87
CA GLY A 390 -12.46 -17.10 30.40
C GLY A 390 -13.28 -18.10 29.58
N THR A 391 -13.76 -17.72 28.40
CA THR A 391 -14.45 -18.65 27.51
C THR A 391 -13.44 -19.46 26.67
N GLU A 392 -13.89 -20.59 26.12
CA GLU A 392 -13.04 -21.36 25.21
C GLU A 392 -12.73 -20.58 23.94
N THR A 393 -11.51 -20.79 23.45
CA THR A 393 -11.07 -20.28 22.16
C THR A 393 -11.73 -21.11 21.06
N THR A 394 -12.64 -20.53 20.32
CA THR A 394 -13.16 -21.13 19.10
C THR A 394 -12.18 -20.83 17.95
N LEU A 395 -11.99 -21.79 17.07
CA LEU A 395 -11.35 -21.54 15.78
C LEU A 395 -12.36 -20.75 14.93
N ASP A 396 -12.30 -19.43 15.03
CA ASP A 396 -13.02 -18.60 14.08
C ASP A 396 -12.40 -18.79 12.71
N ASP A 397 -13.23 -18.91 11.68
CA ASP A 397 -12.80 -18.75 10.32
C ASP A 397 -12.07 -17.41 10.21
N GLY A 398 -10.82 -17.44 9.78
CA GLY A 398 -10.05 -16.25 9.59
C GLY A 398 -10.76 -15.30 8.63
N ARG A 399 -10.68 -14.00 8.90
CA ARG A 399 -11.25 -13.00 7.99
C ARG A 399 -10.16 -12.14 7.36
N PRO A 400 -10.39 -11.66 6.15
CA PRO A 400 -9.34 -10.99 5.39
C PRO A 400 -9.01 -9.58 5.89
N VAL A 401 -9.94 -8.88 6.51
CA VAL A 401 -9.80 -7.49 6.96
C VAL A 401 -10.56 -7.27 8.26
N SER A 402 -9.96 -6.51 9.15
CA SER A 402 -10.61 -6.08 10.39
C SER A 402 -11.80 -5.15 10.13
N PRO A 403 -12.78 -5.11 11.03
CA PRO A 403 -13.83 -4.11 11.03
C PRO A 403 -13.29 -2.68 11.08
N TYR A 404 -14.17 -1.75 10.86
CA TYR A 404 -13.85 -0.37 10.59
C TYR A 404 -14.81 0.57 11.35
N ILE A 405 -14.26 1.61 11.99
CA ILE A 405 -15.04 2.72 12.54
C ILE A 405 -14.86 3.89 11.58
N PRO A 406 -15.89 4.25 10.79
CA PRO A 406 -15.84 5.39 9.88
C PRO A 406 -15.58 6.70 10.63
N ARG A 407 -15.03 7.69 9.92
CA ARG A 407 -14.89 9.06 10.41
C ARG A 407 -16.22 9.55 11.01
N PHE A 408 -16.15 10.17 12.17
CA PHE A 408 -17.30 10.79 12.86
C PHE A 408 -17.03 12.24 13.30
N ARG A 409 -15.80 12.75 13.15
CA ARG A 409 -15.44 14.16 13.38
C ARG A 409 -15.49 14.95 12.07
N ASN A 410 -15.88 16.22 12.15
CA ASN A 410 -15.89 17.15 11.02
C ASN A 410 -16.70 16.63 9.81
N ILE A 411 -17.88 16.08 10.04
CA ILE A 411 -18.83 15.64 9.00
C ILE A 411 -19.88 16.72 8.78
N THR A 412 -20.68 17.01 9.80
CA THR A 412 -21.70 18.06 9.83
C THR A 412 -21.35 19.18 10.80
N ASP A 413 -20.55 18.88 11.75
CA ASP A 413 -19.95 19.75 12.77
C ASP A 413 -18.55 20.21 12.38
N LYS A 414 -17.98 21.14 13.15
CA LYS A 414 -16.58 21.57 13.06
C LYS A 414 -15.93 21.36 14.42
N HIS A 415 -14.89 20.53 14.45
CA HIS A 415 -14.07 20.38 15.66
C HIS A 415 -13.26 21.65 15.91
N PRO A 416 -13.16 22.14 17.17
CA PRO A 416 -12.49 23.41 17.47
C PRO A 416 -10.97 23.37 17.23
N ASP A 417 -10.33 22.21 17.40
CA ASP A 417 -8.88 22.11 17.47
C ASP A 417 -8.21 21.65 16.18
N PHE A 418 -8.94 20.94 15.29
CA PHE A 418 -8.37 20.43 14.04
C PHE A 418 -9.41 20.33 12.93
N ILE A 419 -8.92 20.37 11.69
CA ILE A 419 -9.69 20.14 10.47
C ILE A 419 -9.40 18.75 9.90
N ARG A 420 -10.12 18.31 8.87
CA ARG A 420 -10.08 16.94 8.32
C ARG A 420 -10.63 15.94 9.33
N GLY A 421 -10.05 14.77 9.42
CA GLY A 421 -10.48 13.76 10.38
C GLY A 421 -9.75 12.43 10.26
N TYR A 422 -10.24 11.46 11.01
CA TYR A 422 -9.61 10.15 11.14
C TYR A 422 -10.65 9.03 11.16
N HIS A 423 -10.19 7.82 11.07
CA HIS A 423 -10.96 6.60 11.21
C HIS A 423 -10.18 5.57 12.00
N PHE A 424 -10.85 4.52 12.46
CA PHE A 424 -10.17 3.41 13.14
C PHE A 424 -10.34 2.10 12.39
N GLN A 425 -9.33 1.26 12.47
CA GLN A 425 -9.32 -0.11 11.99
C GLN A 425 -8.86 -1.03 13.10
N GLY A 426 -9.57 -2.12 13.27
CA GLY A 426 -9.26 -3.10 14.29
C GLY A 426 -10.44 -3.99 14.55
N GLY A 427 -10.25 -4.96 15.42
CA GLY A 427 -11.29 -5.91 15.80
C GLY A 427 -10.92 -6.69 17.02
N GLY A 428 -11.72 -7.68 17.33
CA GLY A 428 -11.56 -8.49 18.53
C GLY A 428 -11.71 -9.99 18.28
N GLY A 429 -11.54 -10.75 19.34
CA GLY A 429 -11.60 -12.21 19.32
C GLY A 429 -10.32 -12.86 18.85
N CYS A 430 -10.40 -14.16 18.58
CA CYS A 430 -9.24 -14.96 18.16
C CYS A 430 -8.88 -14.61 16.70
N GLY A 431 -7.87 -13.81 16.56
CA GLY A 431 -7.24 -13.54 15.27
C GLY A 431 -6.05 -14.43 14.97
N GLU A 432 -5.06 -13.88 14.29
CA GLU A 432 -3.77 -14.54 14.11
C GLU A 432 -3.18 -14.94 15.48
N TYR A 433 -2.37 -16.02 15.48
CA TYR A 433 -1.63 -16.50 16.65
C TYR A 433 -1.14 -15.34 17.51
N PRO A 434 -1.20 -15.46 18.86
CA PRO A 434 -1.20 -14.35 19.78
C PRO A 434 0.06 -13.47 19.69
N GLY A 435 0.09 -12.59 18.72
CA GLY A 435 1.07 -11.50 18.67
C GLY A 435 1.04 -10.68 19.96
N MET A 436 -0.11 -10.62 20.60
CA MET A 436 -0.33 -9.90 21.87
C MET A 436 -0.01 -10.76 23.11
N ALA A 437 0.38 -12.02 22.97
CA ALA A 437 0.71 -12.88 24.12
C ALA A 437 1.88 -12.32 24.96
N HIS A 438 2.76 -11.53 24.35
CA HIS A 438 3.84 -10.85 25.06
C HIS A 438 3.34 -9.74 26.01
N GLU A 439 2.15 -9.24 25.84
CA GLU A 439 1.52 -8.24 26.70
C GLU A 439 0.72 -8.86 27.84
N ILE A 440 0.47 -10.18 27.78
CA ILE A 440 -0.29 -10.90 28.81
C ILE A 440 0.65 -11.27 29.97
N PRO A 441 0.33 -10.85 31.21
CA PRO A 441 1.20 -11.06 32.36
C PRO A 441 1.32 -12.54 32.77
N GLY A 442 2.43 -12.87 33.42
CA GLY A 442 2.69 -14.18 34.01
C GLY A 442 3.77 -14.99 33.26
N TYR A 443 4.15 -16.14 33.85
CA TYR A 443 5.08 -17.10 33.23
C TYR A 443 4.63 -18.54 33.51
N GLY A 444 5.17 -19.51 32.78
CA GLY A 444 4.89 -20.91 32.97
C GLY A 444 3.40 -21.27 32.91
N LYS A 445 2.87 -21.92 33.97
CA LYS A 445 1.46 -22.34 34.07
C LYS A 445 0.53 -21.13 34.13
N ALA A 446 0.90 -20.12 34.91
CA ALA A 446 0.11 -18.89 35.06
C ALA A 446 -0.03 -18.15 33.73
N PHE A 447 1.06 -17.97 32.97
CA PHE A 447 1.03 -17.38 31.62
C PHE A 447 0.09 -18.13 30.67
N LYS A 448 0.21 -19.47 30.62
CA LYS A 448 -0.65 -20.30 29.77
C LYS A 448 -2.12 -20.18 30.16
N SER A 449 -2.44 -20.10 31.45
CA SER A 449 -3.79 -19.87 31.96
C SER A 449 -4.31 -18.50 31.54
N ASN A 450 -3.53 -17.45 31.74
CA ASN A 450 -3.90 -16.08 31.38
C ASN A 450 -4.09 -15.92 29.86
N VAL A 451 -3.22 -16.53 29.04
CA VAL A 451 -3.42 -16.53 27.58
C VAL A 451 -4.76 -17.16 27.22
N ARG A 452 -5.12 -18.31 27.78
CA ARG A 452 -6.42 -18.96 27.53
C ARG A 452 -7.59 -18.09 27.99
N LYS A 453 -7.45 -17.41 29.14
CA LYS A 453 -8.47 -16.58 29.74
C LYS A 453 -8.75 -15.31 28.91
N TYR A 454 -7.71 -14.60 28.49
CA TYR A 454 -7.83 -13.25 27.94
C TYR A 454 -7.79 -13.20 26.42
N TYR A 455 -7.08 -14.13 25.77
CA TYR A 455 -6.92 -14.11 24.31
C TYR A 455 -8.24 -14.06 23.51
N PRO A 456 -9.30 -14.84 23.88
CA PRO A 456 -10.58 -14.77 23.18
C PRO A 456 -11.30 -13.44 23.34
N ALA A 457 -10.95 -12.67 24.37
CA ALA A 457 -11.63 -11.45 24.78
C ALA A 457 -10.97 -10.17 24.24
N ILE A 458 -9.80 -10.26 23.63
CA ILE A 458 -9.06 -9.10 23.14
C ILE A 458 -9.89 -8.33 22.12
N ILE A 459 -9.94 -7.00 22.28
CA ILE A 459 -10.30 -6.04 21.24
C ILE A 459 -9.19 -5.03 21.10
N SER A 460 -8.83 -4.67 19.85
CA SER A 460 -7.80 -3.66 19.59
C SER A 460 -8.06 -2.97 18.27
N PHE A 461 -7.84 -1.65 18.24
CA PHE A 461 -7.92 -0.86 17.02
C PHE A 461 -6.94 0.32 17.05
N GLY A 462 -6.59 0.78 15.87
CA GLY A 462 -5.69 1.90 15.67
C GLY A 462 -6.28 2.96 14.75
N GLY A 463 -5.89 4.20 15.01
CA GLY A 463 -6.34 5.37 14.27
C GLY A 463 -5.47 5.67 13.05
N PHE A 464 -6.13 6.23 12.04
CA PHE A 464 -5.51 6.75 10.82
C PHE A 464 -6.08 8.15 10.57
N GLY A 465 -5.28 9.17 10.79
CA GLY A 465 -5.66 10.56 10.60
C GLY A 465 -5.09 11.13 9.32
N GLU A 466 -5.85 11.97 8.65
CA GLU A 466 -5.43 12.64 7.42
C GLU A 466 -4.39 13.72 7.73
N VAL A 467 -3.25 13.68 7.04
CA VAL A 467 -2.24 14.74 7.08
C VAL A 467 -2.55 15.79 6.04
N LEU A 468 -2.47 17.06 6.41
CA LEU A 468 -2.69 18.18 5.49
C LEU A 468 -1.60 18.24 4.41
N PRO A 469 -1.96 18.46 3.15
CA PRO A 469 -0.99 18.50 2.04
C PRO A 469 -0.25 19.84 2.00
N ARG A 470 0.67 20.06 2.94
CA ARG A 470 1.47 21.29 3.02
C ARG A 470 2.57 21.28 1.96
N LYS A 471 2.83 22.44 1.34
CA LYS A 471 3.88 22.59 0.33
C LYS A 471 5.28 22.29 0.88
N GLU A 472 5.49 22.56 2.14
CA GLU A 472 6.77 22.34 2.86
C GLU A 472 7.06 20.84 3.07
N ASN A 473 6.04 20.01 3.16
CA ASN A 473 6.18 18.57 3.19
C ASN A 473 6.51 18.09 1.77
N ARG A 474 7.78 17.80 1.53
CA ARG A 474 8.27 17.54 0.16
C ARG A 474 9.42 16.55 0.10
N VAL A 475 9.69 16.11 -1.11
CA VAL A 475 10.89 15.36 -1.47
C VAL A 475 11.62 16.04 -2.61
N MET A 476 12.94 15.91 -2.62
CA MET A 476 13.83 16.38 -3.67
C MET A 476 14.94 15.35 -3.89
N LEU A 477 15.71 15.48 -4.98
CA LEU A 477 16.91 14.66 -5.14
C LEU A 477 18.01 15.18 -4.21
N ASP A 478 18.69 14.23 -3.57
CA ASP A 478 19.93 14.54 -2.84
C ASP A 478 21.05 14.75 -3.87
N PRO A 479 21.81 15.85 -3.79
CA PRO A 479 22.88 16.13 -4.75
C PRO A 479 24.07 15.18 -4.62
N ASP A 480 24.35 14.68 -3.42
CA ASP A 480 25.58 13.98 -3.08
C ASP A 480 25.40 12.46 -2.96
N VAL A 481 24.21 12.02 -2.48
CA VAL A 481 23.96 10.61 -2.18
C VAL A 481 23.25 9.92 -3.33
N ARG A 482 23.81 8.77 -3.72
CA ARG A 482 23.27 7.92 -4.78
C ARG A 482 22.97 6.53 -4.25
N ASP A 483 22.01 5.87 -4.90
CA ASP A 483 21.72 4.46 -4.62
C ASP A 483 22.78 3.53 -5.23
N ALA A 484 22.62 2.24 -5.00
CA ALA A 484 23.51 1.21 -5.51
C ALA A 484 23.56 1.15 -7.05
N TRP A 485 22.67 1.79 -7.77
CA TRP A 485 22.62 1.88 -9.25
C TRP A 485 23.09 3.25 -9.78
N GLY A 486 23.62 4.09 -8.91
CA GLY A 486 24.16 5.41 -9.28
C GLY A 486 23.08 6.49 -9.45
N ILE A 487 21.82 6.22 -9.11
CA ILE A 487 20.73 7.18 -9.24
C ILE A 487 20.64 8.03 -7.96
N PRO A 488 20.51 9.39 -8.04
CA PRO A 488 20.30 10.23 -6.87
C PRO A 488 19.14 9.75 -6.00
N VAL A 489 19.32 9.74 -4.69
CA VAL A 489 18.29 9.30 -3.74
C VAL A 489 17.34 10.44 -3.39
N LEU A 490 16.20 10.12 -2.79
CA LEU A 490 15.28 11.14 -2.28
C LEU A 490 15.74 11.65 -0.91
N ARG A 491 15.79 12.98 -0.80
CA ARG A 491 15.89 13.72 0.45
C ARG A 491 14.50 14.16 0.88
N PHE A 492 14.13 13.86 2.12
CA PHE A 492 12.85 14.22 2.70
C PHE A 492 12.94 15.49 3.54
N ASP A 493 11.95 16.36 3.39
CA ASP A 493 11.65 17.46 4.28
C ASP A 493 10.17 17.30 4.66
N TYR A 494 9.91 16.64 5.81
CA TYR A 494 8.56 16.21 6.18
C TYR A 494 8.35 16.22 7.69
N ARG A 495 7.21 16.75 8.11
CA ARG A 495 6.79 16.76 9.52
C ARG A 495 5.27 16.75 9.67
N PHE A 496 4.79 16.19 10.77
CA PHE A 496 3.43 16.44 11.22
C PHE A 496 3.33 17.85 11.78
N GLY A 497 2.22 18.53 11.57
CA GLY A 497 1.94 19.85 12.14
C GLY A 497 0.99 19.76 13.33
N ASP A 498 0.68 20.92 13.92
CA ASP A 498 -0.20 21.01 15.08
C ASP A 498 -1.58 20.40 14.85
N ASN A 499 -2.13 20.54 13.62
CA ASN A 499 -3.39 19.94 13.24
C ASN A 499 -3.39 18.41 13.45
N GLU A 500 -2.33 17.75 12.98
CA GLU A 500 -2.21 16.29 13.09
C GLU A 500 -1.95 15.85 14.52
N LEU A 501 -1.16 16.61 15.30
CA LEU A 501 -0.88 16.29 16.70
C LEU A 501 -2.13 16.44 17.58
N LYS A 502 -2.93 17.48 17.37
CA LYS A 502 -4.22 17.66 18.04
C LYS A 502 -5.21 16.56 17.66
N MET A 503 -5.23 16.20 16.37
CA MET A 503 -6.03 15.06 15.88
C MET A 503 -5.59 13.74 16.52
N ALA A 504 -4.30 13.49 16.69
CA ALA A 504 -3.77 12.30 17.34
C ALA A 504 -4.21 12.21 18.81
N LYS A 505 -4.24 13.34 19.50
CA LYS A 505 -4.74 13.42 20.88
C LYS A 505 -6.23 13.03 20.93
N ASP A 506 -7.09 13.63 20.08
CA ASP A 506 -8.52 13.30 20.03
C ASP A 506 -8.76 11.84 19.60
N MET A 507 -7.91 11.27 18.74
CA MET A 507 -7.97 9.84 18.43
C MET A 507 -7.75 8.97 19.67
N ALA A 508 -6.75 9.28 20.50
CA ALA A 508 -6.46 8.54 21.71
C ALA A 508 -7.61 8.63 22.74
N ASP A 509 -8.10 9.84 22.97
CA ASP A 509 -9.23 10.09 23.87
C ASP A 509 -10.51 9.38 23.38
N SER A 510 -10.76 9.41 22.07
CA SER A 510 -11.90 8.70 21.45
C SER A 510 -11.81 7.18 21.54
N ILE A 511 -10.60 6.61 21.46
CA ILE A 511 -10.41 5.15 21.66
C ILE A 511 -10.72 4.78 23.11
N GLU A 512 -10.17 5.55 24.06
CA GLU A 512 -10.35 5.33 25.48
C GLU A 512 -11.85 5.40 25.86
N GLU A 513 -12.54 6.43 25.40
CA GLU A 513 -13.98 6.61 25.57
C GLU A 513 -14.81 5.42 25.04
N MET A 514 -14.50 4.94 23.83
CA MET A 514 -15.19 3.80 23.23
C MET A 514 -14.95 2.50 24.00
N LEU A 515 -13.74 2.29 24.52
CA LEU A 515 -13.41 1.10 25.30
C LEU A 515 -14.11 1.13 26.68
N HIS A 516 -14.19 2.30 27.31
CA HIS A 516 -14.94 2.48 28.56
C HIS A 516 -16.44 2.26 28.36
N GLU A 517 -17.06 2.82 27.30
CA GLU A 517 -18.47 2.59 26.98
C GLU A 517 -18.76 1.09 26.71
N ALA A 518 -17.78 0.38 26.15
CA ALA A 518 -17.87 -1.05 25.93
C ALA A 518 -17.56 -1.89 27.19
N HIS A 519 -17.30 -1.27 28.33
CA HIS A 519 -16.91 -1.91 29.59
C HIS A 519 -15.71 -2.85 29.44
N ALA A 520 -14.75 -2.48 28.59
CA ALA A 520 -13.53 -3.27 28.42
C ALA A 520 -12.67 -3.23 29.69
N GLU A 521 -12.06 -4.36 30.02
CA GLU A 521 -11.12 -4.47 31.14
C GLU A 521 -9.68 -4.28 30.66
N ASP A 522 -8.78 -3.86 31.56
CA ASP A 522 -7.32 -3.67 31.31
C ASP A 522 -7.07 -2.84 30.04
N ILE A 523 -7.68 -1.65 30.00
CA ILE A 523 -7.56 -0.72 28.87
C ILE A 523 -6.14 -0.18 28.79
N LYS A 524 -5.54 -0.28 27.59
CA LYS A 524 -4.22 0.25 27.26
C LYS A 524 -4.34 1.19 26.07
N ILE A 525 -3.77 2.38 26.15
CA ILE A 525 -3.79 3.40 25.10
C ILE A 525 -2.37 3.80 24.75
N GLU A 526 -1.99 3.62 23.50
CA GLU A 526 -0.77 4.19 22.90
C GLU A 526 -1.12 5.56 22.32
N ARG A 527 -0.56 6.63 22.90
CA ARG A 527 -0.93 8.02 22.58
C ARG A 527 0.05 8.71 21.63
N GLU A 528 1.23 8.13 21.43
CA GLU A 528 2.28 8.73 20.60
C GLU A 528 2.16 8.26 19.14
N PRO A 529 2.22 9.19 18.18
CA PRO A 529 2.22 8.82 16.79
C PRO A 529 3.52 8.12 16.39
N LEU A 530 3.42 7.18 15.49
CA LEU A 530 4.59 6.59 14.84
C LEU A 530 5.28 7.62 13.94
N PRO A 531 6.59 7.48 13.70
CA PRO A 531 7.33 8.35 12.79
C PRO A 531 6.70 8.43 11.40
N PRO A 532 6.89 9.54 10.65
CA PRO A 532 6.44 9.67 9.28
C PRO A 532 6.85 8.51 8.36
N GLY A 533 6.00 8.21 7.38
CA GLY A 533 6.20 7.10 6.43
C GLY A 533 5.68 5.74 6.90
N TRP A 534 5.35 5.60 8.19
CA TRP A 534 4.82 4.35 8.73
C TRP A 534 3.44 3.98 8.18
N SER A 535 2.68 4.93 7.69
CA SER A 535 1.37 4.67 7.09
C SER A 535 1.46 3.92 5.77
N ILE A 536 2.57 4.05 5.03
CA ILE A 536 2.77 3.53 3.65
C ILE A 536 1.72 4.01 2.64
N HIS A 537 1.12 5.15 2.88
CA HIS A 537 0.05 5.73 2.09
C HIS A 537 0.46 7.06 1.45
N GLU A 538 1.67 7.12 0.91
CA GLU A 538 2.26 8.32 0.31
C GLU A 538 1.45 8.79 -0.89
N ILE A 539 1.09 10.08 -0.91
CA ILE A 539 0.34 10.74 -1.98
C ILE A 539 0.87 12.15 -2.24
N GLY A 540 0.47 12.79 -3.32
CA GLY A 540 0.48 14.26 -3.47
C GLY A 540 1.62 14.87 -4.23
N THR A 541 2.75 14.22 -4.37
CA THR A 541 4.02 14.78 -4.88
C THR A 541 4.03 15.26 -6.33
N ALA A 542 2.96 15.01 -7.10
CA ALA A 542 2.76 15.51 -8.46
C ALA A 542 1.29 15.88 -8.67
N ARG A 543 0.74 16.66 -7.74
CA ARG A 543 -0.70 16.89 -7.61
C ARG A 543 -1.35 17.39 -8.90
N MET A 544 -2.61 16.98 -9.11
CA MET A 544 -3.42 17.42 -10.24
C MET A 544 -4.08 18.77 -9.99
N GLY A 545 -4.37 19.49 -11.08
CA GLY A 545 -5.11 20.74 -11.09
C GLY A 545 -5.37 21.20 -12.51
N ASP A 546 -6.17 22.23 -12.67
CA ASP A 546 -6.50 22.80 -13.98
C ASP A 546 -5.45 23.82 -14.44
N ASP A 547 -4.76 24.48 -13.51
CA ASP A 547 -3.73 25.48 -13.81
C ASP A 547 -2.32 24.87 -13.72
N PRO A 548 -1.53 24.86 -14.82
CA PRO A 548 -0.16 24.34 -14.82
C PRO A 548 0.81 25.12 -13.91
N LYS A 549 0.47 26.33 -13.47
CA LYS A 549 1.28 27.11 -12.51
C LYS A 549 1.14 26.60 -11.07
N THR A 550 0.03 25.95 -10.75
CA THR A 550 -0.30 25.49 -9.39
C THR A 550 -0.43 23.98 -9.27
N SER A 551 -0.14 23.24 -10.34
CA SER A 551 -0.21 21.78 -10.39
C SER A 551 0.86 21.19 -11.31
N VAL A 552 1.05 19.88 -11.22
CA VAL A 552 2.02 19.11 -12.01
C VAL A 552 1.31 18.33 -13.12
N THR A 553 0.12 17.82 -12.83
CA THR A 553 -0.71 17.09 -13.79
C THR A 553 -2.08 17.73 -13.96
N ASP A 554 -2.69 17.52 -15.13
CA ASP A 554 -4.10 17.83 -15.35
C ASP A 554 -5.02 16.82 -14.65
N LYS A 555 -6.33 17.06 -14.71
CA LYS A 555 -7.36 16.18 -14.14
C LYS A 555 -7.41 14.76 -14.71
N PHE A 556 -6.69 14.48 -15.80
CA PHE A 556 -6.53 13.16 -16.40
C PHE A 556 -5.23 12.49 -15.97
N CYS A 557 -4.53 13.04 -14.98
CA CYS A 557 -3.21 12.58 -14.50
C CYS A 557 -2.11 12.65 -15.58
N ARG A 558 -2.24 13.51 -16.57
CA ARG A 558 -1.27 13.76 -17.63
C ARG A 558 -0.40 14.94 -17.22
N LEU A 559 0.92 14.86 -17.42
CA LEU A 559 1.81 16.00 -17.18
C LEU A 559 1.39 17.22 -17.97
N HIS A 560 1.43 18.41 -17.35
CA HIS A 560 1.18 19.66 -18.04
C HIS A 560 2.26 19.95 -19.10
N ASP A 561 3.52 19.69 -18.75
CA ASP A 561 4.68 20.02 -19.57
C ASP A 561 4.86 19.08 -20.78
N VAL A 562 4.55 17.77 -20.59
CA VAL A 562 4.77 16.74 -21.60
C VAL A 562 3.52 15.85 -21.73
N LYS A 563 2.76 16.08 -22.80
CA LYS A 563 1.38 15.60 -22.96
C LYS A 563 1.21 14.08 -23.19
N ASN A 564 2.29 13.33 -23.38
CA ASN A 564 2.27 11.87 -23.56
C ASN A 564 2.90 11.09 -22.40
N VAL A 565 3.04 11.75 -21.23
CA VAL A 565 3.39 11.11 -19.97
C VAL A 565 2.20 11.18 -19.01
N TYR A 566 1.83 10.02 -18.45
CA TYR A 566 0.73 9.88 -17.50
C TYR A 566 1.23 9.31 -16.19
N ILE A 567 0.66 9.74 -15.07
CA ILE A 567 0.94 9.20 -13.75
C ILE A 567 -0.29 8.41 -13.28
N ALA A 568 -0.14 7.11 -13.11
CA ALA A 568 -1.25 6.23 -12.74
C ALA A 568 -1.35 5.96 -11.23
N ASP A 569 -0.30 6.22 -10.46
CA ASP A 569 -0.26 6.03 -9.00
C ASP A 569 -0.84 7.24 -8.21
N ALA A 570 -0.55 7.32 -6.93
CA ALA A 570 -1.15 8.33 -6.06
C ALA A 570 -0.39 9.68 -6.00
N ALA A 571 0.67 9.85 -6.79
CA ALA A 571 1.37 11.13 -6.87
C ALA A 571 0.48 12.32 -7.32
N PRO A 572 -0.51 12.15 -8.24
CA PRO A 572 -1.43 13.22 -8.62
C PRO A 572 -2.49 13.59 -7.58
N PHE A 573 -2.59 12.90 -6.47
CA PHE A 573 -3.66 13.15 -5.48
C PHE A 573 -3.47 14.51 -4.81
N VAL A 574 -4.58 15.22 -4.62
CA VAL A 574 -4.60 16.57 -4.03
C VAL A 574 -4.61 16.50 -2.51
N SER A 575 -5.40 15.59 -1.95
CA SER A 575 -5.50 15.36 -0.51
C SER A 575 -5.75 13.89 -0.23
N GLY A 576 -5.53 13.43 1.00
CA GLY A 576 -5.69 12.05 1.39
C GLY A 576 -6.54 11.90 2.62
N ALA A 577 -7.57 11.07 2.52
CA ALA A 577 -8.32 10.64 3.68
C ALA A 577 -8.69 9.19 3.50
N ARG A 578 -7.92 8.27 3.94
CA ARG A 578 -8.14 6.83 3.85
C ARG A 578 -7.34 6.17 2.73
N ARG A 579 -6.91 4.96 2.97
CA ARG A 579 -6.12 4.06 2.13
C ARG A 579 -6.22 4.31 0.63
N THR A 580 -5.09 4.27 -0.02
CA THR A 580 -4.90 4.42 -1.47
C THR A 580 -5.99 3.70 -2.24
N PRO A 581 -6.76 4.36 -3.10
CA PRO A 581 -7.62 3.66 -4.04
C PRO A 581 -6.76 2.76 -4.92
N PRO A 582 -7.27 1.60 -5.33
CA PRO A 582 -6.66 0.87 -6.44
C PRO A 582 -6.61 1.80 -7.64
N GLY A 583 -5.45 1.86 -8.29
CA GLY A 583 -5.06 2.86 -9.27
C GLY A 583 -6.17 3.32 -10.21
N ARG A 584 -6.22 4.62 -10.46
CA ARG A 584 -7.09 5.21 -11.46
C ARG A 584 -6.77 4.65 -12.84
N SER A 585 -7.74 4.04 -13.48
CA SER A 585 -7.72 3.90 -14.93
C SER A 585 -7.97 5.28 -15.54
N SER A 586 -6.97 5.86 -16.22
CA SER A 586 -7.18 6.98 -17.11
C SER A 586 -8.37 6.71 -18.04
N ARG A 587 -9.20 7.72 -18.29
CA ARG A 587 -10.28 7.66 -19.28
C ARG A 587 -9.69 7.41 -20.68
N TRP A 588 -9.61 6.17 -21.08
CA TRP A 588 -9.52 5.80 -22.48
C TRP A 588 -10.94 5.55 -22.99
N ARG A 589 -11.50 6.53 -23.70
CA ARG A 589 -12.62 6.23 -24.60
C ARG A 589 -12.02 5.43 -25.76
N GLY A 590 -12.59 4.25 -26.05
CA GLY A 590 -12.32 3.57 -27.30
C GLY A 590 -12.71 4.47 -28.48
N GLY A 591 -11.74 5.15 -29.03
CA GLY A 591 -11.83 5.99 -30.20
C GLY A 591 -10.40 6.14 -30.74
N ARG A 592 -10.25 5.93 -32.03
CA ARG A 592 -8.99 5.99 -32.76
C ARG A 592 -8.16 7.20 -32.34
N PRO A 593 -6.82 7.14 -32.38
CA PRO A 593 -5.99 8.30 -32.12
C PRO A 593 -6.37 9.39 -33.13
N ILE A 594 -6.81 10.53 -32.64
CA ILE A 594 -6.96 11.72 -33.46
C ILE A 594 -5.57 12.28 -33.67
N SER A 595 -5.20 12.41 -34.93
CA SER A 595 -3.97 12.95 -35.53
C SER A 595 -3.47 14.23 -34.85
#